data_ad27ccdfda944c48c4e62d2b90df42f0
#
_entry.id   ad27ccdfda944c48c4e62d2b90df42f0
#
_cell.length_a   1.000
_cell.length_b   1.000
_cell.length_c   1.000
_cell.angle_alpha   90.00
_cell.angle_beta   90.00
_cell.angle_gamma   90.00
#
_symmetry.space_group_name_H-M   'P 1'
#
loop_
_entity.id
_entity.type
_entity.pdbx_description
1 polymer ?
#
loop_
_entity_poly.entity_id
_entity_poly.type
_entity_poly.pdbx_seq_one_letter_code
_entity_poly.pdbx_strand_id
1 'polypeptide(L)'
;WERNYGGDWALTIEPLNDQLITPPSTATKTQYAITSKSDSSPRIVEAMTDNNDIYIKGLFKSEKLANTWVKLTKQGDKAIMSNNQYLGITKKTDFKKYDSDNSEYHTFAVAFENETKTAENLEFSIDATGKLTASKILRTSLGKGSDDNITGEDYVESYEALTLTPYVQKAGNPATPEYFYLTSTPNYDNTSNEIKLAFYVKNADADGNYLNPEKMYYNIYVNGSTEPFKFKKSASQYNDMHEEEMTNIPFNYKDKRNYDFKVIDNLRILHFYDSSITSLKVVMVYEADGKKYSSEPMVATLVTSGIKSANFNKTTTEKYYTVDGRQIQQLQKGLNVIKSSDGTTRKVVVK
;
A
#
# COMPACT_ATOMS: atom_id res chain seq x y z
N TRP A 1 53.45 -1.28 -33.10
CA TRP A 1 52.17 -1.70 -32.49
C TRP A 1 51.12 -0.65 -32.85
N GLU A 2 50.44 -0.85 -34.00
CA GLU A 2 49.22 -0.10 -34.33
C GLU A 2 48.09 -0.63 -33.45
N ARG A 3 47.66 0.14 -32.47
CA ARG A 3 46.35 -0.08 -31.82
C ARG A 3 45.30 0.44 -32.78
N ASN A 4 44.60 -0.45 -33.45
CA ASN A 4 43.30 -0.14 -34.06
C ASN A 4 42.34 0.22 -32.93
N TYR A 5 42.20 1.50 -32.69
CA TYR A 5 41.05 2.00 -31.97
C TYR A 5 39.86 1.83 -32.95
N GLY A 6 38.92 0.96 -32.63
CA GLY A 6 37.76 0.73 -33.45
C GLY A 6 37.15 2.07 -33.88
N GLY A 7 37.09 2.31 -35.16
CA GLY A 7 36.50 3.54 -35.67
C GLY A 7 35.00 3.39 -35.71
N ASP A 8 34.28 4.06 -34.84
CA ASP A 8 32.87 4.32 -35.03
C ASP A 8 32.73 5.26 -36.23
N TRP A 9 32.17 4.72 -37.31
CA TRP A 9 31.97 5.42 -38.59
C TRP A 9 30.89 6.49 -38.56
N ALA A 10 30.07 6.52 -37.46
CA ALA A 10 29.05 7.52 -37.24
C ALA A 10 28.95 7.84 -35.75
N LEU A 11 29.64 8.88 -35.29
CA LEU A 11 29.44 9.43 -33.95
C LEU A 11 28.34 10.48 -34.00
N THR A 12 27.19 10.19 -33.41
CA THR A 12 26.15 11.17 -33.20
C THR A 12 26.31 11.72 -31.78
N ILE A 13 26.56 13.01 -31.67
CA ILE A 13 26.57 13.71 -30.38
C ILE A 13 25.26 14.44 -30.25
N GLU A 14 24.39 13.96 -29.36
CA GLU A 14 23.14 14.63 -29.01
C GLU A 14 23.30 15.32 -27.66
N PRO A 15 22.74 16.55 -27.49
CA PRO A 15 22.73 17.19 -26.19
C PRO A 15 21.94 16.34 -25.18
N LEU A 16 22.51 16.09 -24.02
CA LEU A 16 21.79 15.50 -22.91
C LEU A 16 20.77 16.53 -22.39
N ASN A 17 19.48 16.20 -22.50
CA ASN A 17 18.45 17.02 -21.86
C ASN A 17 18.32 16.59 -20.40
N ASP A 18 19.12 17.21 -19.54
CA ASP A 18 19.21 16.94 -18.10
C ASP A 18 18.49 17.99 -17.25
N GLN A 19 17.54 18.72 -17.84
CA GLN A 19 16.74 19.67 -17.09
C GLN A 19 15.56 18.98 -16.42
N LEU A 20 15.48 19.17 -15.11
CA LEU A 20 14.33 18.71 -14.32
C LEU A 20 13.06 19.45 -14.76
N ILE A 21 11.99 18.72 -14.91
CA ILE A 21 10.68 19.29 -15.17
C ILE A 21 10.22 20.08 -13.95
N THR A 22 9.77 21.31 -14.20
CA THR A 22 9.19 22.18 -13.18
C THR A 22 7.84 22.70 -13.70
N PRO A 23 6.75 22.50 -12.97
CA PRO A 23 5.45 23.09 -13.33
C PRO A 23 5.53 24.61 -13.35
N PRO A 24 4.83 25.30 -14.27
CA PRO A 24 4.75 26.76 -14.26
C PRO A 24 4.01 27.27 -13.02
N SER A 25 4.30 28.49 -12.62
CA SER A 25 3.65 29.11 -11.44
C SER A 25 2.14 29.32 -11.61
N THR A 26 1.63 29.28 -12.82
CA THR A 26 0.21 29.35 -13.19
C THR A 26 -0.53 28.01 -12.99
N ALA A 27 0.20 26.92 -12.83
CA ALA A 27 -0.40 25.59 -12.77
C ALA A 27 -1.28 25.42 -11.51
N THR A 28 -2.44 24.84 -11.71
CA THR A 28 -3.41 24.57 -10.64
C THR A 28 -3.09 23.23 -9.97
N LYS A 29 -3.07 23.23 -8.64
CA LYS A 29 -2.85 22.01 -7.84
C LYS A 29 -4.01 21.04 -7.98
N THR A 30 -3.69 19.77 -8.13
CA THR A 30 -4.61 18.64 -8.15
C THR A 30 -3.94 17.41 -7.56
N GLN A 31 -4.62 16.27 -7.56
CA GLN A 31 -4.08 15.00 -7.08
C GLN A 31 -4.52 13.86 -8.01
N TYR A 32 -3.71 12.81 -8.05
CA TYR A 32 -4.04 11.57 -8.73
C TYR A 32 -3.82 10.38 -7.81
N ALA A 33 -4.70 9.39 -7.91
CA ALA A 33 -4.50 8.05 -7.36
C ALA A 33 -3.80 7.21 -8.42
N ILE A 34 -2.65 6.65 -8.07
CA ILE A 34 -1.83 5.80 -8.96
C ILE A 34 -2.04 4.35 -8.58
N THR A 35 -2.28 3.48 -9.58
CA THR A 35 -2.22 2.02 -9.44
C THR A 35 -1.42 1.41 -10.57
N SER A 36 -0.89 0.21 -10.35
CA SER A 36 -0.22 -0.60 -11.36
C SER A 36 -0.50 -2.08 -11.11
N LYS A 37 -0.07 -2.95 -12.00
CA LYS A 37 -0.23 -4.41 -11.83
C LYS A 37 0.45 -4.92 -10.55
N SER A 38 1.61 -4.39 -10.20
CA SER A 38 2.36 -4.76 -8.99
C SER A 38 1.90 -4.05 -7.74
N ASP A 39 1.06 -3.01 -7.86
CA ASP A 39 0.64 -2.14 -6.76
C ASP A 39 -0.84 -1.79 -6.95
N SER A 40 -1.68 -2.70 -6.49
CA SER A 40 -3.14 -2.56 -6.58
C SER A 40 -3.71 -1.59 -5.52
N SER A 41 -2.97 -1.31 -4.45
CA SER A 41 -3.34 -0.30 -3.47
C SER A 41 -3.00 1.08 -4.01
N PRO A 42 -3.98 1.97 -4.25
CA PRO A 42 -3.71 3.29 -4.78
C PRO A 42 -2.81 4.13 -3.89
N ARG A 43 -1.88 4.83 -4.51
CA ARG A 43 -1.05 5.83 -3.90
C ARG A 43 -1.47 7.21 -4.41
N ILE A 44 -1.76 8.12 -3.48
CA ILE A 44 -2.13 9.49 -3.84
C ILE A 44 -0.87 10.31 -4.04
N VAL A 45 -0.80 11.00 -5.16
CA VAL A 45 0.32 11.87 -5.53
C VAL A 45 -0.13 13.28 -5.82
N GLU A 46 0.75 14.23 -5.53
CA GLU A 46 0.58 15.62 -5.91
C GLU A 46 0.67 15.75 -7.45
N ALA A 47 -0.21 16.55 -8.00
CA ALA A 47 -0.15 16.91 -9.41
C ALA A 47 -0.47 18.39 -9.61
N MET A 48 -0.10 18.90 -10.78
CA MET A 48 -0.45 20.24 -11.22
C MET A 48 -0.93 20.19 -12.67
N THR A 49 -1.89 21.05 -13.02
CA THR A 49 -2.38 21.15 -14.40
C THR A 49 -2.24 22.59 -14.89
N ASP A 50 -1.76 22.74 -16.10
CA ASP A 50 -1.70 24.01 -16.81
C ASP A 50 -2.07 23.80 -18.28
N ASN A 51 -3.18 24.38 -18.71
CA ASN A 51 -3.75 24.15 -20.05
C ASN A 51 -3.92 22.65 -20.33
N ASN A 52 -3.16 22.13 -21.29
CA ASN A 52 -3.17 20.72 -21.67
C ASN A 52 -2.11 19.90 -20.93
N ASP A 53 -1.29 20.52 -20.11
CA ASP A 53 -0.20 19.83 -19.43
C ASP A 53 -0.63 19.33 -18.04
N ILE A 54 -0.21 18.11 -17.72
CA ILE A 54 -0.37 17.48 -16.42
C ILE A 54 1.04 17.17 -15.90
N TYR A 55 1.35 17.67 -14.74
CA TYR A 55 2.60 17.42 -14.02
C TYR A 55 2.31 16.52 -12.83
N ILE A 56 2.99 15.39 -12.72
CA ILE A 56 2.83 14.43 -11.65
C ILE A 56 4.11 14.41 -10.82
N LYS A 57 4.01 14.73 -9.52
CA LYS A 57 5.13 14.69 -8.59
C LYS A 57 5.18 13.33 -7.88
N GLY A 58 6.38 12.80 -7.73
CA GLY A 58 6.56 11.55 -7.01
C GLY A 58 5.87 10.36 -7.66
N LEU A 59 5.84 10.31 -8.99
CA LEU A 59 5.35 9.16 -9.74
C LEU A 59 6.13 7.89 -9.35
N PHE A 60 7.43 8.03 -9.09
CA PHE A 60 8.31 6.97 -8.61
C PHE A 60 8.39 6.98 -7.08
N LYS A 61 8.52 5.78 -6.48
CA LYS A 61 8.46 5.58 -5.01
C LYS A 61 9.78 5.87 -4.29
N SER A 62 10.91 5.76 -5.01
CA SER A 62 12.22 6.02 -4.42
C SER A 62 12.28 7.42 -3.81
N GLU A 63 12.82 7.53 -2.60
CA GLU A 63 13.02 8.82 -1.91
C GLU A 63 13.76 9.84 -2.77
N LYS A 64 14.74 9.40 -3.56
CA LYS A 64 15.50 10.25 -4.48
C LYS A 64 14.66 10.84 -5.59
N LEU A 65 13.60 10.12 -6.01
CA LEU A 65 12.71 10.52 -7.10
C LEU A 65 11.36 11.06 -6.61
N ALA A 66 11.07 10.98 -5.31
CA ALA A 66 9.79 11.39 -4.74
C ALA A 66 9.45 12.88 -4.96
N ASN A 67 10.45 13.72 -5.20
CA ASN A 67 10.26 15.14 -5.46
C ASN A 67 10.40 15.53 -6.95
N THR A 68 10.57 14.56 -7.83
CA THR A 68 10.68 14.81 -9.27
C THR A 68 9.31 14.89 -9.93
N TRP A 69 9.23 15.67 -11.00
CA TRP A 69 8.02 15.82 -11.80
C TRP A 69 8.16 15.04 -13.10
N VAL A 70 7.06 14.44 -13.52
CA VAL A 70 6.87 13.89 -14.87
C VAL A 70 5.77 14.69 -15.53
N LYS A 71 5.95 15.03 -16.81
CA LYS A 71 5.01 15.82 -17.61
C LYS A 71 4.29 14.94 -18.62
N LEU A 72 2.98 15.09 -18.69
CA LEU A 72 2.13 14.56 -19.75
C LEU A 72 1.43 15.73 -20.44
N THR A 73 1.24 15.65 -21.75
CA THR A 73 0.48 16.68 -22.52
C THR A 73 -0.76 16.04 -23.13
N LYS A 74 -1.93 16.57 -22.82
CA LYS A 74 -3.21 16.09 -23.36
C LYS A 74 -3.33 16.43 -24.85
N GLN A 75 -3.80 15.46 -25.63
CA GLN A 75 -4.08 15.57 -27.06
C GLN A 75 -5.38 14.81 -27.37
N GLY A 76 -6.51 15.50 -27.26
CA GLY A 76 -7.83 14.87 -27.41
C GLY A 76 -8.12 13.88 -26.27
N ASP A 77 -8.37 12.64 -26.62
CA ASP A 77 -8.65 11.51 -25.73
C ASP A 77 -7.39 10.80 -25.22
N LYS A 78 -6.22 11.38 -25.45
CA LYS A 78 -4.93 10.86 -25.02
C LYS A 78 -4.15 11.87 -24.19
N ALA A 79 -3.21 11.39 -23.39
CA ALA A 79 -2.13 12.17 -22.82
C ALA A 79 -0.79 11.52 -23.18
N ILE A 80 0.17 12.34 -23.57
CA ILE A 80 1.47 11.89 -24.08
C ILE A 80 2.57 12.29 -23.09
N MET A 81 3.31 11.32 -22.60
CA MET A 81 4.58 11.53 -21.91
C MET A 81 5.71 11.39 -22.93
N SER A 82 6.45 12.49 -23.18
CA SER A 82 7.66 12.38 -23.99
C SER A 82 8.62 11.40 -23.37
N ASN A 83 9.18 10.52 -24.18
CA ASN A 83 10.13 9.52 -23.72
C ASN A 83 11.43 10.18 -23.21
N ASN A 84 12.17 9.50 -22.34
CA ASN A 84 13.42 9.98 -21.74
C ASN A 84 13.28 11.31 -20.96
N GLN A 85 12.22 11.48 -20.16
CA GLN A 85 12.15 12.63 -19.26
C GLN A 85 13.16 12.47 -18.13
N TYR A 86 13.99 13.49 -17.94
CA TYR A 86 15.03 13.49 -16.91
C TYR A 86 14.48 13.64 -15.50
N LEU A 87 14.91 12.77 -14.60
CA LEU A 87 14.47 12.69 -13.21
C LEU A 87 15.56 13.11 -12.20
N GLY A 88 16.78 13.32 -12.65
CA GLY A 88 17.89 13.68 -11.77
C GLY A 88 19.02 12.65 -11.78
N ILE A 89 19.97 12.82 -10.86
CA ILE A 89 21.09 11.91 -10.66
C ILE A 89 20.78 10.98 -9.50
N THR A 90 20.97 9.69 -9.70
CA THR A 90 20.78 8.65 -8.69
C THR A 90 21.94 7.67 -8.69
N LYS A 91 22.00 6.79 -7.70
CA LYS A 91 22.94 5.66 -7.60
C LYS A 91 22.16 4.35 -7.58
N LYS A 92 22.76 3.25 -8.02
CA LYS A 92 22.12 1.93 -7.88
C LYS A 92 21.79 1.60 -6.43
N THR A 93 22.64 2.01 -5.50
CA THR A 93 22.42 1.85 -4.05
C THR A 93 21.21 2.62 -3.51
N ASP A 94 20.73 3.65 -4.18
CA ASP A 94 19.50 4.37 -3.80
C ASP A 94 18.25 3.50 -3.96
N PHE A 95 18.34 2.42 -4.74
CA PHE A 95 17.20 1.55 -5.08
C PHE A 95 17.41 0.11 -4.61
N LYS A 96 18.65 -0.38 -4.66
CA LYS A 96 19.00 -1.74 -4.24
C LYS A 96 19.97 -1.66 -3.06
N LYS A 97 19.46 -1.83 -1.86
CA LYS A 97 20.20 -1.70 -0.59
C LYS A 97 21.52 -2.50 -0.51
N TYR A 98 21.64 -3.55 -1.28
CA TYR A 98 22.80 -4.45 -1.29
C TYR A 98 23.65 -4.34 -2.55
N ASP A 99 23.39 -3.36 -3.41
CA ASP A 99 24.22 -3.08 -4.55
C ASP A 99 25.51 -2.37 -4.06
N SER A 100 26.65 -2.72 -4.60
CA SER A 100 27.94 -2.09 -4.28
C SER A 100 28.31 -0.94 -5.23
N ASP A 101 27.51 -0.75 -6.28
CA ASP A 101 27.75 0.30 -7.27
C ASP A 101 27.25 1.65 -6.79
N ASN A 102 28.18 2.49 -6.35
CA ASN A 102 27.95 3.86 -5.91
C ASN A 102 28.14 4.90 -7.03
N SER A 103 28.33 4.47 -8.28
CA SER A 103 28.43 5.39 -9.41
C SER A 103 27.15 6.20 -9.59
N GLU A 104 27.31 7.45 -10.02
CA GLU A 104 26.20 8.34 -10.30
C GLU A 104 25.72 8.14 -11.74
N TYR A 105 24.38 8.04 -11.88
CA TYR A 105 23.72 7.85 -13.16
C TYR A 105 22.69 8.94 -13.39
N HIS A 106 22.65 9.47 -14.60
CA HIS A 106 21.49 10.24 -15.05
C HIS A 106 20.31 9.28 -15.15
N THR A 107 19.18 9.65 -14.54
CA THR A 107 18.01 8.79 -14.43
C THR A 107 16.85 9.39 -15.21
N PHE A 108 16.16 8.58 -15.96
CA PHE A 108 15.08 8.99 -16.86
C PHE A 108 13.83 8.16 -16.68
N ALA A 109 12.66 8.78 -16.92
CA ALA A 109 11.39 8.09 -17.12
C ALA A 109 11.30 7.63 -18.57
N VAL A 110 11.14 6.33 -18.78
CA VAL A 110 11.25 5.70 -20.10
C VAL A 110 10.09 4.73 -20.36
N ALA A 111 9.57 4.74 -21.58
CA ALA A 111 8.60 3.75 -22.02
C ALA A 111 9.28 2.46 -22.48
N PHE A 112 8.68 1.32 -22.10
CA PHE A 112 9.11 -0.03 -22.49
C PHE A 112 7.95 -0.79 -23.09
N GLU A 113 8.25 -1.50 -24.16
CA GLU A 113 7.34 -2.49 -24.73
C GLU A 113 7.87 -3.88 -24.39
N ASN A 114 7.15 -4.60 -23.54
CA ASN A 114 7.64 -5.81 -22.89
C ASN A 114 8.96 -5.54 -22.12
N GLU A 115 10.03 -6.24 -22.46
CA GLU A 115 11.36 -6.05 -21.86
C GLU A 115 12.28 -5.12 -22.68
N THR A 116 11.77 -4.55 -23.76
CA THR A 116 12.56 -3.73 -24.69
C THR A 116 12.21 -2.25 -24.51
N LYS A 117 13.23 -1.42 -24.37
CA LYS A 117 13.08 0.02 -24.41
C LYS A 117 12.55 0.46 -25.78
N THR A 118 11.52 1.29 -25.81
CA THR A 118 11.01 1.86 -27.05
C THR A 118 11.52 3.29 -27.23
N ALA A 119 11.73 3.71 -28.47
CA ALA A 119 11.97 5.11 -28.81
C ALA A 119 10.69 5.97 -28.79
N GLU A 120 9.53 5.32 -28.79
CA GLU A 120 8.25 6.01 -28.82
C GLU A 120 7.91 6.64 -27.46
N ASN A 121 7.09 7.70 -27.54
CA ASN A 121 6.50 8.32 -26.36
C ASN A 121 5.55 7.33 -25.65
N LEU A 122 5.35 7.51 -24.34
CA LEU A 122 4.34 6.77 -23.60
C LEU A 122 2.99 7.46 -23.75
N GLU A 123 2.06 6.74 -24.38
CA GLU A 123 0.68 7.19 -24.51
C GLU A 123 -0.17 6.70 -23.35
N PHE A 124 -1.08 7.55 -22.90
CA PHE A 124 -2.16 7.23 -21.97
C PHE A 124 -3.49 7.48 -22.64
N SER A 125 -4.39 6.53 -22.64
CA SER A 125 -5.80 6.79 -22.99
C SER A 125 -6.49 7.52 -21.84
N ILE A 126 -7.41 8.41 -22.15
CA ILE A 126 -8.21 9.16 -21.17
C ILE A 126 -9.67 8.70 -21.31
N ASP A 127 -10.26 8.17 -20.24
CA ASP A 127 -11.67 7.82 -20.23
C ASP A 127 -12.58 9.00 -19.84
N ALA A 128 -13.89 8.76 -19.85
CA ALA A 128 -14.89 9.79 -19.52
C ALA A 128 -14.79 10.33 -18.08
N THR A 129 -14.10 9.63 -17.18
CA THR A 129 -13.86 10.06 -15.80
C THR A 129 -12.55 10.84 -15.65
N GLY A 130 -11.78 10.96 -16.73
CA GLY A 130 -10.45 11.56 -16.73
C GLY A 130 -9.34 10.62 -16.23
N LYS A 131 -9.63 9.33 -16.06
CA LYS A 131 -8.63 8.32 -15.72
C LYS A 131 -7.71 8.09 -16.91
N LEU A 132 -6.42 8.12 -16.64
CA LEU A 132 -5.37 7.86 -17.61
C LEU A 132 -4.90 6.40 -17.45
N THR A 133 -4.76 5.70 -18.57
CA THR A 133 -4.26 4.32 -18.60
C THR A 133 -3.11 4.24 -19.58
N ALA A 134 -1.93 3.84 -19.10
CA ALA A 134 -0.72 3.73 -19.92
C ALA A 134 -0.83 2.58 -20.93
N SER A 135 -0.40 2.85 -22.17
CA SER A 135 -0.38 1.86 -23.26
C SER A 135 0.78 0.88 -23.16
N LYS A 136 1.86 1.26 -22.47
CA LYS A 136 3.12 0.52 -22.32
C LYS A 136 3.60 0.57 -20.88
N ILE A 137 4.68 -0.13 -20.60
CA ILE A 137 5.33 -0.14 -19.28
C ILE A 137 6.10 1.17 -19.10
N LEU A 138 5.95 1.82 -17.95
CA LEU A 138 6.81 2.92 -17.53
C LEU A 138 7.89 2.39 -16.61
N ARG A 139 9.15 2.72 -16.92
CA ARG A 139 10.31 2.36 -16.08
C ARG A 139 11.20 3.56 -15.83
N THR A 140 11.97 3.50 -14.74
CA THR A 140 13.17 4.32 -14.59
C THR A 140 14.33 3.66 -15.32
N SER A 141 15.13 4.41 -16.05
CA SER A 141 16.33 3.93 -16.73
C SER A 141 17.55 4.71 -16.22
N LEU A 142 18.63 4.02 -15.92
CA LEU A 142 19.92 4.60 -15.56
C LEU A 142 20.72 4.85 -16.83
N GLY A 143 21.01 6.11 -17.09
CA GLY A 143 21.65 6.56 -18.33
C GLY A 143 20.65 6.80 -19.45
N LYS A 144 20.99 7.72 -20.34
CA LYS A 144 20.28 7.94 -21.59
C LYS A 144 20.73 6.85 -22.56
N GLY A 145 20.15 5.65 -22.40
CA GLY A 145 20.57 4.56 -23.27
C GLY A 145 20.01 4.75 -24.67
N SER A 146 20.90 5.08 -25.59
CA SER A 146 20.81 4.61 -26.97
C SER A 146 21.31 3.16 -27.06
N ASP A 147 21.84 2.64 -25.94
CA ASP A 147 22.28 1.25 -25.87
C ASP A 147 21.07 0.35 -25.87
N ASP A 148 20.85 -0.31 -27.02
CA ASP A 148 19.85 -1.36 -27.21
C ASP A 148 20.03 -2.55 -26.25
N ASN A 149 21.06 -2.51 -25.41
CA ASN A 149 21.46 -3.52 -24.44
C ASN A 149 21.14 -3.15 -22.98
N ILE A 150 20.22 -2.22 -22.68
CA ILE A 150 19.70 -2.12 -21.33
C ILE A 150 18.87 -3.37 -21.07
N THR A 151 19.53 -4.38 -20.55
CA THR A 151 18.89 -5.60 -20.05
C THR A 151 17.92 -5.20 -18.94
N GLY A 152 16.87 -6.00 -18.71
CA GLY A 152 15.85 -5.74 -17.70
C GLY A 152 16.37 -5.52 -16.27
N GLU A 153 17.68 -5.57 -16.04
CA GLU A 153 18.34 -5.34 -14.76
C GLU A 153 18.73 -3.86 -14.51
N ASP A 154 18.74 -3.03 -15.54
CA ASP A 154 19.17 -1.62 -15.44
C ASP A 154 18.02 -0.65 -15.12
N TYR A 155 16.81 -1.14 -14.96
CA TYR A 155 15.70 -0.36 -14.42
C TYR A 155 15.56 -0.56 -12.91
N VAL A 156 15.09 0.46 -12.24
CA VAL A 156 14.99 0.47 -10.77
C VAL A 156 13.57 0.40 -10.29
N GLU A 157 12.66 1.03 -11.00
CA GLU A 157 11.22 0.95 -10.79
C GLU A 157 10.51 0.67 -12.10
N SER A 158 9.47 -0.15 -12.04
CA SER A 158 8.68 -0.56 -13.20
C SER A 158 7.19 -0.55 -12.87
N TYR A 159 6.40 0.04 -13.75
CA TYR A 159 4.95 0.15 -13.65
C TYR A 159 4.29 -0.42 -14.89
N GLU A 160 3.83 -1.65 -14.81
CA GLU A 160 3.00 -2.31 -15.81
C GLU A 160 1.53 -1.99 -15.55
N ALA A 161 0.74 -1.75 -16.60
CA ALA A 161 -0.66 -1.35 -16.51
C ALA A 161 -0.89 -0.15 -15.57
N LEU A 162 -0.02 0.86 -15.67
CA LEU A 162 -0.09 2.07 -14.87
C LEU A 162 -1.38 2.83 -15.14
N THR A 163 -2.09 3.19 -14.08
CA THR A 163 -3.24 4.09 -14.18
C THR A 163 -3.08 5.28 -13.25
N LEU A 164 -3.60 6.43 -13.69
CA LEU A 164 -3.65 7.68 -12.95
C LEU A 164 -5.11 8.14 -12.95
N THR A 165 -5.77 8.07 -11.80
CA THR A 165 -7.17 8.48 -11.66
C THR A 165 -7.23 9.82 -10.94
N PRO A 166 -7.89 10.85 -11.48
CA PRO A 166 -8.09 12.11 -10.77
C PRO A 166 -8.64 11.83 -9.36
N TYR A 167 -7.98 12.38 -8.35
CA TYR A 167 -8.36 12.17 -6.98
C TYR A 167 -8.84 13.47 -6.36
N VAL A 168 -10.06 13.43 -5.82
CA VAL A 168 -10.59 14.49 -4.97
C VAL A 168 -10.67 13.89 -3.58
N GLN A 169 -9.99 14.54 -2.62
CA GLN A 169 -10.07 14.11 -1.22
C GLN A 169 -11.53 14.07 -0.79
N LYS A 170 -12.00 12.90 -0.42
CA LYS A 170 -13.34 12.73 0.14
C LYS A 170 -13.27 12.75 1.66
N ALA A 171 -14.34 13.24 2.29
CA ALA A 171 -14.57 13.14 3.70
C ALA A 171 -15.54 11.97 3.92
N GLY A 172 -15.16 11.01 4.74
CA GLY A 172 -16.00 9.85 5.02
C GLY A 172 -15.38 8.98 6.12
N ASN A 173 -16.24 8.19 6.77
CA ASN A 173 -15.78 7.25 7.79
C ASN A 173 -14.99 6.13 7.12
N PRO A 174 -13.78 5.81 7.61
CA PRO A 174 -13.01 4.68 7.10
C PRO A 174 -13.80 3.36 7.16
N ALA A 175 -13.51 2.46 6.25
CA ALA A 175 -14.01 1.10 6.32
C ALA A 175 -13.61 0.45 7.65
N THR A 176 -14.53 -0.32 8.23
CA THR A 176 -14.27 -1.09 9.45
C THR A 176 -13.16 -2.10 9.20
N PRO A 177 -12.13 -2.21 10.08
CA PRO A 177 -11.14 -3.27 9.98
C PRO A 177 -11.79 -4.65 10.00
N GLU A 178 -11.22 -5.59 9.26
CA GLU A 178 -11.70 -6.97 9.21
C GLU A 178 -10.84 -7.85 10.13
N TYR A 179 -11.47 -8.50 11.10
CA TYR A 179 -10.81 -9.41 12.03
C TYR A 179 -10.20 -10.60 11.30
N PHE A 180 -8.97 -10.96 11.65
CA PHE A 180 -8.31 -12.17 11.16
C PHE A 180 -8.08 -13.18 12.29
N TYR A 181 -7.27 -12.82 13.30
CA TYR A 181 -7.12 -13.65 14.51
C TYR A 181 -6.73 -12.82 15.73
N LEU A 182 -7.02 -13.37 16.92
CA LEU A 182 -6.45 -12.96 18.21
C LEU A 182 -5.98 -14.21 18.92
N THR A 183 -4.69 -14.27 19.25
CA THR A 183 -4.08 -15.44 19.91
C THR A 183 -3.30 -15.01 21.14
N SER A 184 -3.22 -15.91 22.12
CA SER A 184 -2.32 -15.79 23.27
C SER A 184 -1.40 -17.00 23.27
N THR A 185 -0.11 -16.77 23.22
CA THR A 185 0.92 -17.82 23.22
C THR A 185 1.94 -17.51 24.31
N PRO A 186 2.49 -18.52 25.02
CA PRO A 186 3.62 -18.29 25.91
C PRO A 186 4.76 -17.63 25.13
N ASN A 187 5.44 -16.68 25.77
CA ASN A 187 6.68 -16.14 25.23
C ASN A 187 7.80 -17.19 25.30
N TYR A 188 8.97 -16.88 24.72
CA TYR A 188 10.07 -17.82 24.58
C TYR A 188 10.53 -18.45 25.92
N ASP A 189 10.49 -17.71 27.02
CA ASP A 189 10.89 -18.16 28.36
C ASP A 189 9.74 -18.68 29.23
N ASN A 190 8.52 -18.74 28.67
CA ASN A 190 7.28 -19.15 29.37
C ASN A 190 6.96 -18.31 30.64
N THR A 191 7.50 -17.11 30.76
CA THR A 191 7.28 -16.24 31.94
C THR A 191 6.04 -15.38 31.78
N SER A 192 5.57 -15.15 30.56
CA SER A 192 4.37 -14.38 30.23
C SER A 192 3.74 -14.86 28.93
N ASN A 193 2.53 -14.40 28.65
CA ASN A 193 1.91 -14.63 27.36
C ASN A 193 2.09 -13.42 26.44
N GLU A 194 2.43 -13.68 25.21
CA GLU A 194 2.38 -12.73 24.12
C GLU A 194 1.02 -12.82 23.43
N ILE A 195 0.36 -11.69 23.26
CA ILE A 195 -0.92 -11.61 22.56
C ILE A 195 -0.68 -11.03 21.17
N LYS A 196 -1.21 -11.69 20.15
CA LYS A 196 -1.10 -11.27 18.75
C LYS A 196 -2.48 -11.00 18.20
N LEU A 197 -2.71 -9.76 17.78
CA LEU A 197 -3.90 -9.35 17.05
C LEU A 197 -3.56 -9.18 15.59
N ALA A 198 -4.30 -9.83 14.71
CA ALA A 198 -4.20 -9.63 13.27
C ALA A 198 -5.55 -9.20 12.68
N PHE A 199 -5.51 -8.23 11.79
CA PHE A 199 -6.67 -7.67 11.11
C PHE A 199 -6.30 -7.05 9.77
N TYR A 200 -7.26 -7.03 8.85
CA TYR A 200 -7.10 -6.36 7.57
C TYR A 200 -7.65 -4.94 7.64
N VAL A 201 -6.97 -4.03 6.96
CA VAL A 201 -7.36 -2.62 6.80
C VAL A 201 -7.48 -2.27 5.33
N LYS A 202 -8.31 -1.26 5.03
CA LYS A 202 -8.46 -0.71 3.67
C LYS A 202 -8.23 0.79 3.72
N ASN A 203 -7.51 1.32 2.75
CA ASN A 203 -7.41 2.76 2.54
C ASN A 203 -8.63 3.28 1.77
N ALA A 204 -9.81 2.99 2.30
CA ALA A 204 -11.09 3.36 1.72
C ALA A 204 -12.11 3.70 2.82
N ASP A 205 -13.12 4.48 2.46
CA ASP A 205 -14.30 4.66 3.31
C ASP A 205 -15.24 3.45 3.25
N ALA A 206 -16.35 3.52 4.00
CA ALA A 206 -17.35 2.46 4.05
C ALA A 206 -18.01 2.19 2.69
N ASP A 207 -18.04 3.18 1.79
CA ASP A 207 -18.61 3.07 0.44
C ASP A 207 -17.58 2.61 -0.60
N GLY A 208 -16.33 2.38 -0.20
CA GLY A 208 -15.24 1.93 -1.05
C GLY A 208 -14.50 3.07 -1.78
N ASN A 209 -14.75 4.34 -1.46
CA ASN A 209 -13.97 5.45 -2.00
C ASN A 209 -12.62 5.50 -1.31
N TYR A 210 -11.57 5.76 -2.08
CA TYR A 210 -10.21 5.84 -1.54
C TYR A 210 -10.02 6.99 -0.59
N LEU A 211 -9.37 6.69 0.53
CA LEU A 211 -8.87 7.65 1.50
C LEU A 211 -7.35 7.71 1.43
N ASN A 212 -6.77 8.90 1.59
CA ASN A 212 -5.31 9.04 1.61
C ASN A 212 -4.74 8.36 2.86
N PRO A 213 -3.95 7.28 2.74
CA PRO A 213 -3.41 6.55 3.87
C PRO A 213 -2.47 7.38 4.75
N GLU A 214 -1.87 8.45 4.25
CA GLU A 214 -1.04 9.37 5.05
C GLU A 214 -1.85 10.19 6.08
N LYS A 215 -3.17 10.26 5.88
CA LYS A 215 -4.11 10.92 6.78
C LYS A 215 -4.91 9.92 7.61
N MET A 216 -4.53 8.65 7.54
CA MET A 216 -5.20 7.56 8.26
C MET A 216 -4.31 7.03 9.39
N TYR A 217 -4.95 6.69 10.48
CA TYR A 217 -4.34 5.94 11.58
C TYR A 217 -5.38 5.04 12.24
N TYR A 218 -4.95 4.21 13.14
CA TYR A 218 -5.86 3.41 13.93
C TYR A 218 -5.49 3.45 15.41
N ASN A 219 -6.51 3.31 16.24
CA ASN A 219 -6.40 3.25 17.69
C ASN A 219 -6.80 1.86 18.18
N ILE A 220 -6.09 1.38 19.18
CA ILE A 220 -6.38 0.13 19.86
C ILE A 220 -6.92 0.45 21.25
N TYR A 221 -7.98 -0.22 21.64
CA TYR A 221 -8.57 -0.10 22.98
C TYR A 221 -8.57 -1.49 23.63
N VAL A 222 -8.14 -1.55 24.89
CA VAL A 222 -7.94 -2.79 25.62
C VAL A 222 -9.03 -2.96 26.67
N ASN A 223 -9.59 -4.18 26.78
CA ASN A 223 -10.53 -4.58 27.84
C ASN A 223 -11.70 -3.60 28.06
N GLY A 224 -12.24 -3.04 26.97
CA GLY A 224 -13.36 -2.09 27.03
C GLY A 224 -12.98 -0.68 27.46
N SER A 225 -11.70 -0.34 27.54
CA SER A 225 -11.25 1.03 27.82
C SER A 225 -11.88 2.03 26.83
N THR A 226 -12.14 3.24 27.33
CA THR A 226 -12.53 4.39 26.51
C THR A 226 -11.33 5.15 25.94
N GLU A 227 -10.16 4.98 26.57
CA GLU A 227 -8.91 5.59 26.11
C GLU A 227 -8.12 4.62 25.26
N PRO A 228 -7.48 5.11 24.18
CA PRO A 228 -6.60 4.30 23.35
C PRO A 228 -5.42 3.74 24.15
N PHE A 229 -5.03 2.52 23.85
CA PHE A 229 -3.84 1.90 24.42
C PHE A 229 -2.60 2.67 23.98
N LYS A 230 -1.74 2.99 24.94
CA LYS A 230 -0.48 3.69 24.71
C LYS A 230 0.66 2.69 24.64
N PHE A 231 1.22 2.50 23.49
CA PHE A 231 2.47 1.76 23.30
C PHE A 231 3.63 2.61 23.81
N LYS A 232 4.47 2.02 24.67
CA LYS A 232 5.65 2.69 25.23
C LYS A 232 6.88 1.87 24.95
N LYS A 233 7.87 2.52 24.35
CA LYS A 233 9.17 1.93 24.11
C LYS A 233 9.89 1.65 25.42
N SER A 234 10.49 0.47 25.53
CA SER A 234 11.32 0.05 26.64
C SER A 234 12.44 -0.88 26.15
N ALA A 235 13.40 -1.20 27.01
CA ALA A 235 14.47 -2.15 26.65
C ALA A 235 13.97 -3.55 26.35
N SER A 236 12.82 -3.93 26.90
CA SER A 236 12.25 -5.29 26.78
C SER A 236 11.02 -5.38 25.86
N GLN A 237 10.34 -4.25 25.57
CA GLN A 237 9.11 -4.22 24.80
C GLN A 237 9.12 -3.03 23.87
N TYR A 238 8.66 -3.24 22.63
CA TYR A 238 8.54 -2.19 21.61
C TYR A 238 9.85 -1.42 21.37
N ASN A 239 11.01 -2.05 21.58
CA ASN A 239 12.32 -1.40 21.48
C ASN A 239 12.66 -0.95 20.07
N ASP A 240 11.97 -1.48 19.06
CA ASP A 240 12.13 -1.13 17.66
C ASP A 240 11.18 -0.03 17.17
N MET A 241 10.31 0.51 18.03
CA MET A 241 9.49 1.67 17.67
C MET A 241 10.39 2.86 17.30
N HIS A 242 9.90 3.71 16.39
CA HIS A 242 10.57 4.95 16.04
C HIS A 242 10.33 6.02 17.10
N GLU A 243 9.13 6.05 17.68
CA GLU A 243 8.69 6.98 18.72
C GLU A 243 8.88 6.38 20.13
N GLU A 244 9.01 7.24 21.14
CA GLU A 244 9.07 6.80 22.54
C GLU A 244 7.69 6.35 23.06
N GLU A 245 6.61 7.01 22.60
CA GLU A 245 5.23 6.65 22.91
C GLU A 245 4.35 6.81 21.67
N MET A 246 3.35 5.94 21.52
CA MET A 246 2.40 6.01 20.40
C MET A 246 1.01 5.53 20.82
N THR A 247 -0.03 6.26 20.41
CA THR A 247 -1.44 5.86 20.51
C THR A 247 -2.11 5.79 19.15
N ASN A 248 -1.94 6.83 18.33
CA ASN A 248 -2.42 6.92 16.96
C ASN A 248 -1.44 6.21 16.05
N ILE A 249 -1.71 4.97 15.70
CA ILE A 249 -0.79 4.17 14.89
C ILE A 249 -1.02 4.53 13.42
N PRO A 250 -0.06 5.17 12.72
CA PRO A 250 -0.21 5.51 11.31
C PRO A 250 -0.56 4.31 10.44
N PHE A 251 -1.37 4.51 9.41
CA PHE A 251 -1.92 3.42 8.58
C PHE A 251 -0.88 2.41 8.12
N ASN A 252 0.29 2.89 7.67
CA ASN A 252 1.39 2.05 7.17
C ASN A 252 2.55 1.92 8.17
N TYR A 253 2.31 2.19 9.46
CA TYR A 253 3.36 2.11 10.45
C TYR A 253 3.89 0.70 10.61
N LYS A 254 5.19 0.56 10.57
CA LYS A 254 5.94 -0.64 10.93
C LYS A 254 7.13 -0.21 11.79
N ASP A 255 7.47 -1.00 12.80
CA ASP A 255 8.69 -0.80 13.55
C ASP A 255 9.94 -1.15 12.72
N LYS A 256 11.13 -0.90 13.26
CA LYS A 256 12.42 -1.07 12.54
C LYS A 256 12.64 -2.49 12.00
N ARG A 257 12.14 -3.51 12.72
CA ARG A 257 12.25 -4.92 12.32
C ARG A 257 10.98 -5.49 11.69
N ASN A 258 9.92 -4.69 11.59
CA ASN A 258 8.59 -5.12 11.14
C ASN A 258 8.10 -6.34 11.96
N TYR A 259 8.20 -6.26 13.28
CA TYR A 259 7.90 -7.34 14.22
C TYR A 259 6.71 -7.04 15.13
N ASP A 260 6.82 -6.04 16.05
CA ASP A 260 5.75 -5.67 16.98
C ASP A 260 4.59 -4.97 16.28
N PHE A 261 4.91 -4.23 15.22
CA PHE A 261 3.98 -3.58 14.31
C PHE A 261 4.27 -4.08 12.90
N LYS A 262 3.75 -5.26 12.58
CA LYS A 262 4.02 -5.91 11.30
C LYS A 262 2.99 -5.53 10.26
N VAL A 263 3.48 -5.13 9.09
CA VAL A 263 2.69 -4.79 7.90
C VAL A 263 3.01 -5.77 6.79
N ILE A 264 1.97 -6.42 6.26
CA ILE A 264 2.03 -7.29 5.08
C ILE A 264 0.84 -6.90 4.20
N ASP A 265 1.06 -6.12 3.17
CA ASP A 265 -0.01 -5.55 2.33
C ASP A 265 -1.09 -4.87 3.18
N ASN A 266 -2.32 -5.35 3.14
CA ASN A 266 -3.43 -4.84 3.94
C ASN A 266 -3.55 -5.48 5.33
N LEU A 267 -2.74 -6.48 5.65
CA LEU A 267 -2.72 -7.14 6.95
C LEU A 267 -1.85 -6.36 7.94
N ARG A 268 -2.37 -6.18 9.14
CA ARG A 268 -1.68 -5.62 10.31
C ARG A 268 -1.61 -6.70 11.38
N ILE A 269 -0.42 -6.91 11.96
CA ILE A 269 -0.23 -7.81 13.09
C ILE A 269 0.44 -7.01 14.20
N LEU A 270 -0.21 -6.96 15.36
CA LEU A 270 0.26 -6.24 16.53
C LEU A 270 0.55 -7.22 17.67
N HIS A 271 1.66 -7.03 18.34
CA HIS A 271 2.05 -7.78 19.52
C HIS A 271 1.77 -6.99 20.79
N PHE A 272 1.29 -7.68 21.82
CA PHE A 272 1.04 -7.12 23.15
C PHE A 272 1.67 -8.02 24.20
N TYR A 273 2.33 -7.41 25.15
CA TYR A 273 3.09 -8.10 26.21
C TYR A 273 2.40 -8.04 27.58
N ASP A 274 1.12 -7.72 27.59
CA ASP A 274 0.27 -7.66 28.77
C ASP A 274 -0.71 -8.86 28.76
N SER A 275 -0.46 -9.83 29.62
CA SER A 275 -1.27 -11.04 29.75
C SER A 275 -2.67 -10.80 30.34
N SER A 276 -2.95 -9.61 30.86
CA SER A 276 -4.29 -9.22 31.36
C SER A 276 -5.27 -8.87 30.24
N ILE A 277 -4.79 -8.73 29.01
CA ILE A 277 -5.62 -8.42 27.85
C ILE A 277 -6.52 -9.61 27.51
N THR A 278 -7.81 -9.38 27.52
CA THR A 278 -8.85 -10.36 27.16
C THR A 278 -9.64 -9.95 25.93
N SER A 279 -9.68 -8.63 25.64
CA SER A 279 -10.35 -8.12 24.45
C SER A 279 -9.63 -6.89 23.89
N LEU A 280 -9.70 -6.74 22.58
CA LEU A 280 -9.14 -5.63 21.84
C LEU A 280 -10.20 -5.06 20.90
N LYS A 281 -10.27 -3.74 20.85
CA LYS A 281 -11.10 -2.99 19.90
C LYS A 281 -10.19 -2.14 19.01
N VAL A 282 -10.41 -2.17 17.70
CA VAL A 282 -9.69 -1.39 16.71
C VAL A 282 -10.65 -0.41 16.05
N VAL A 283 -10.26 0.85 15.98
CA VAL A 283 -11.00 1.90 15.28
C VAL A 283 -10.06 2.61 14.32
N MET A 284 -10.41 2.61 13.03
CA MET A 284 -9.73 3.43 12.02
C MET A 284 -10.17 4.87 12.14
N VAL A 285 -9.25 5.80 11.95
CA VAL A 285 -9.52 7.24 11.93
C VAL A 285 -8.91 7.82 10.65
N TYR A 286 -9.66 8.73 10.04
CA TYR A 286 -9.22 9.53 8.89
C TYR A 286 -9.38 11.00 9.19
N GLU A 287 -8.37 11.81 8.91
CA GLU A 287 -8.39 13.25 9.11
C GLU A 287 -8.50 14.00 7.79
N ALA A 288 -9.59 14.72 7.60
CA ALA A 288 -9.83 15.55 6.42
C ALA A 288 -10.53 16.84 6.81
N ASP A 289 -10.13 17.94 6.20
CA ASP A 289 -10.74 19.27 6.36
C ASP A 289 -10.87 19.72 7.83
N GLY A 290 -9.85 19.39 8.63
CA GLY A 290 -9.83 19.68 10.07
C GLY A 290 -10.79 18.84 10.92
N LYS A 291 -11.39 17.79 10.34
CA LYS A 291 -12.32 16.88 11.02
C LYS A 291 -11.73 15.46 11.09
N LYS A 292 -12.18 14.73 12.12
CA LYS A 292 -11.87 13.31 12.30
C LYS A 292 -13.10 12.47 11.96
N TYR A 293 -12.90 11.48 11.12
CA TYR A 293 -13.90 10.50 10.72
C TYR A 293 -13.45 9.14 11.26
N SER A 294 -14.32 8.43 11.96
CA SER A 294 -14.00 7.16 12.59
C SER A 294 -14.81 6.03 11.96
N SER A 295 -14.18 4.87 11.81
CA SER A 295 -14.90 3.65 11.42
C SER A 295 -15.79 3.14 12.55
N GLU A 296 -16.71 2.25 12.22
CA GLU A 296 -17.24 1.32 13.21
C GLU A 296 -16.10 0.50 13.82
N PRO A 297 -16.21 0.12 15.11
CA PRO A 297 -15.15 -0.63 15.77
C PRO A 297 -15.13 -2.10 15.32
N MET A 298 -13.95 -2.64 15.08
CA MET A 298 -13.71 -4.08 15.08
C MET A 298 -13.39 -4.52 16.50
N VAL A 299 -14.06 -5.55 17.01
CA VAL A 299 -13.81 -6.11 18.35
C VAL A 299 -13.32 -7.55 18.23
N ALA A 300 -12.26 -7.85 18.97
CA ALA A 300 -11.69 -9.18 19.10
C ALA A 300 -11.62 -9.59 20.58
N THR A 301 -12.01 -10.81 20.91
CA THR A 301 -11.99 -11.32 22.30
C THR A 301 -11.20 -12.63 22.34
N LEU A 302 -10.30 -12.77 23.33
CA LEU A 302 -9.62 -14.03 23.59
C LEU A 302 -10.61 -15.06 24.13
N VAL A 303 -10.69 -16.18 23.45
CA VAL A 303 -11.51 -17.31 23.90
C VAL A 303 -10.65 -18.19 24.77
N THR A 304 -10.93 -18.24 26.07
CA THR A 304 -10.19 -19.02 27.06
C THR A 304 -10.47 -20.53 27.03
N SER A 305 -11.36 -20.98 26.18
CA SER A 305 -11.67 -22.40 25.98
C SER A 305 -11.62 -22.75 24.50
N GLY A 306 -10.72 -23.60 24.10
CA GLY A 306 -10.38 -24.23 22.80
C GLY A 306 -11.36 -24.30 21.62
N ILE A 307 -12.30 -23.38 21.51
CA ILE A 307 -13.21 -23.23 20.38
C ILE A 307 -12.82 -21.96 19.65
N LYS A 308 -12.40 -22.09 18.38
CA LYS A 308 -12.12 -20.93 17.52
C LYS A 308 -13.33 -20.01 17.47
N SER A 309 -13.18 -18.77 17.93
CA SER A 309 -14.25 -17.78 17.89
C SER A 309 -14.70 -17.51 16.44
N ALA A 310 -16.00 -17.64 16.23
CA ALA A 310 -16.62 -17.24 14.98
C ALA A 310 -16.60 -15.70 14.86
N ASN A 311 -16.43 -15.20 13.64
CA ASN A 311 -16.49 -13.78 13.28
C ASN A 311 -17.79 -13.12 13.78
N PHE A 312 -17.68 -12.21 14.73
CA PHE A 312 -18.84 -11.54 15.35
C PHE A 312 -19.41 -10.35 14.55
N ASN A 313 -18.82 -9.96 13.44
CA ASN A 313 -19.28 -8.80 12.66
C ASN A 313 -20.07 -9.13 11.38
N LYS A 314 -20.44 -10.38 11.18
CA LYS A 314 -21.49 -10.70 10.19
C LYS A 314 -22.79 -10.97 10.92
N THR A 315 -23.82 -10.20 10.66
CA THR A 315 -25.22 -10.57 10.89
C THR A 315 -25.56 -11.76 9.97
N THR A 316 -24.88 -12.90 10.19
CA THR A 316 -25.21 -14.13 9.49
C THR A 316 -26.31 -14.81 10.27
N THR A 317 -27.46 -14.93 9.65
CA THR A 317 -28.55 -15.76 10.20
C THR A 317 -28.08 -17.21 10.14
N GLU A 318 -27.95 -17.86 11.30
CA GLU A 318 -27.56 -19.27 11.39
C GLU A 318 -28.82 -20.12 11.45
N LYS A 319 -28.82 -21.22 10.70
CA LYS A 319 -29.84 -22.30 10.78
C LYS A 319 -29.18 -23.54 11.31
N TYR A 320 -29.86 -24.20 12.27
CA TYR A 320 -29.35 -25.39 12.94
C TYR A 320 -30.05 -26.63 12.40
N TYR A 321 -29.28 -27.71 12.24
CA TYR A 321 -29.79 -28.98 11.72
C TYR A 321 -29.21 -30.13 12.56
N THR A 322 -30.01 -31.18 12.68
CA THR A 322 -29.56 -32.49 13.16
C THR A 322 -28.71 -33.17 12.09
N VAL A 323 -28.01 -34.24 12.44
CA VAL A 323 -27.15 -34.99 11.49
C VAL A 323 -27.95 -35.60 10.33
N ASP A 324 -29.19 -35.94 10.56
CA ASP A 324 -30.12 -36.45 9.55
C ASP A 324 -30.77 -35.34 8.70
N GLY A 325 -30.34 -34.07 8.87
CA GLY A 325 -30.73 -32.95 8.02
C GLY A 325 -32.00 -32.22 8.43
N ARG A 326 -32.60 -32.56 9.59
CA ARG A 326 -33.81 -31.89 10.10
C ARG A 326 -33.44 -30.54 10.72
N GLN A 327 -34.10 -29.47 10.31
CA GLN A 327 -33.91 -28.15 10.90
C GLN A 327 -34.47 -28.11 12.35
N ILE A 328 -33.67 -27.51 13.24
CA ILE A 328 -34.00 -27.33 14.66
C ILE A 328 -33.87 -25.86 15.05
N GLN A 329 -34.60 -25.43 16.09
CA GLN A 329 -34.54 -24.01 16.52
C GLN A 329 -33.35 -23.69 17.42
N GLN A 330 -32.79 -24.70 18.09
CA GLN A 330 -31.64 -24.58 18.95
C GLN A 330 -30.77 -25.85 18.91
N LEU A 331 -29.51 -25.75 19.24
CA LEU A 331 -28.59 -26.89 19.29
C LEU A 331 -29.05 -27.92 20.32
N GLN A 332 -29.02 -29.19 19.93
CA GLN A 332 -29.38 -30.32 20.79
C GLN A 332 -28.12 -31.09 21.21
N LYS A 333 -28.23 -31.87 22.31
CA LYS A 333 -27.16 -32.77 22.75
C LYS A 333 -26.75 -33.72 21.61
N GLY A 334 -25.46 -33.83 21.37
CA GLY A 334 -24.91 -34.63 20.29
C GLY A 334 -24.39 -33.78 19.13
N LEU A 335 -24.20 -34.39 17.95
CA LEU A 335 -23.65 -33.73 16.76
C LEU A 335 -24.73 -32.92 16.02
N ASN A 336 -24.49 -31.65 15.81
CA ASN A 336 -25.34 -30.72 15.07
C ASN A 336 -24.60 -30.14 13.87
N VAL A 337 -25.33 -29.69 12.87
CA VAL A 337 -24.83 -29.00 11.69
C VAL A 337 -25.39 -27.57 11.70
N ILE A 338 -24.50 -26.59 11.61
CA ILE A 338 -24.85 -25.16 11.51
C ILE A 338 -24.60 -24.71 10.09
N LYS A 339 -25.61 -24.13 9.44
CA LYS A 339 -25.49 -23.52 8.11
C LYS A 339 -25.70 -22.02 8.24
N SER A 340 -24.68 -21.24 7.87
CA SER A 340 -24.72 -19.78 7.89
C SER A 340 -25.25 -19.23 6.56
N SER A 341 -25.83 -18.04 6.58
CA SER A 341 -26.37 -17.38 5.37
C SER A 341 -25.30 -17.02 4.34
N ASP A 342 -24.00 -17.06 4.71
CA ASP A 342 -22.85 -16.89 3.80
C ASP A 342 -22.47 -18.18 3.04
N GLY A 343 -23.27 -19.27 3.20
CA GLY A 343 -23.02 -20.55 2.56
C GLY A 343 -22.09 -21.49 3.34
N THR A 344 -21.47 -21.02 4.42
CA THR A 344 -20.60 -21.88 5.23
C THR A 344 -21.41 -22.91 6.05
N THR A 345 -20.83 -24.11 6.21
CA THR A 345 -21.42 -25.18 7.00
C THR A 345 -20.40 -25.72 7.99
N ARG A 346 -20.77 -25.83 9.26
CA ARG A 346 -19.90 -26.38 10.32
C ARG A 346 -20.63 -27.44 11.16
N LYS A 347 -19.86 -28.41 11.69
CA LYS A 347 -20.36 -29.42 12.61
C LYS A 347 -19.99 -29.02 14.05
N VAL A 348 -20.94 -29.14 14.98
CA VAL A 348 -20.77 -28.79 16.39
C VAL A 348 -21.29 -29.95 17.25
N VAL A 349 -20.49 -30.37 18.22
CA VAL A 349 -20.90 -31.39 19.22
C VAL A 349 -21.27 -30.66 20.50
N VAL A 350 -22.52 -30.83 20.93
CA VAL A 350 -23.01 -30.35 22.22
C VAL A 350 -22.98 -31.52 23.21
N LYS A 351 -22.28 -31.37 24.31
CA LYS A 351 -22.13 -32.37 25.40
C LYS A 351 -23.33 -32.39 26.33
#